data_fffff45d68890f273044ee5b8bab4a23
#
_entry.id   fffff45d68890f273044ee5b8bab4a23
#
_cell.length_a   1.000
_cell.length_b   1.000
_cell.length_c   1.000
_cell.angle_alpha   90.00
_cell.angle_beta   90.00
_cell.angle_gamma   90.00
#
_symmetry.space_group_name_H-M   'P 1'
#
loop_
_entity.id
_entity.type
_entity.pdbx_description
1 polymer ?
#
loop_
_entity_poly.entity_id
_entity_poly.type
_entity_poly.pdbx_seq_one_letter_code
_entity_poly.pdbx_strand_id
1 'polypeptide(L)'
;MLGANLVGLLILTDSGRYSTQLMRSDLPKFVSNNRAEGTPEEYKAVALGSISSFGTYTVNEANKTLTIRYEGSTFPNRKGAGETRPIVIEGDELRITNPAPSVGGGLLSWSTGAQSSGGTT
;
A
#
# COMPACT_ATOMS: atom_id res chain seq x y z
N MET A 1 5.86 -11.77 1.27
CA MET A 1 5.57 -11.01 0.05
C MET A 1 4.09 -10.78 -0.12
N LEU A 2 3.72 -9.65 -0.68
CA LEU A 2 2.30 -9.38 -0.89
C LEU A 2 1.70 -10.24 -2.01
N GLY A 3 2.38 -10.36 -3.14
CA GLY A 3 1.91 -11.21 -4.24
C GLY A 3 0.78 -10.61 -5.05
N ALA A 4 0.09 -11.44 -5.85
CA ALA A 4 -0.94 -11.00 -6.79
C ALA A 4 -2.36 -10.94 -6.21
N ASN A 5 -2.62 -11.67 -5.12
CA ASN A 5 -3.95 -11.74 -4.50
C ASN A 5 -4.06 -10.76 -3.35
N LEU A 6 -4.12 -9.48 -3.70
CA LEU A 6 -4.19 -8.39 -2.74
C LEU A 6 -5.61 -7.90 -2.57
N VAL A 7 -5.94 -7.51 -1.35
CA VAL A 7 -7.13 -6.72 -1.03
C VAL A 7 -6.68 -5.45 -0.32
N GLY A 8 -7.38 -4.38 -0.54
CA GLY A 8 -7.01 -3.13 0.10
C GLY A 8 -7.84 -1.95 -0.36
N LEU A 9 -7.47 -0.80 0.18
CA LEU A 9 -8.19 0.44 -0.04
C LEU A 9 -7.19 1.59 -0.09
N LEU A 10 -7.36 2.48 -1.06
CA LEU A 10 -6.64 3.75 -1.12
C LEU A 10 -7.66 4.88 -1.02
N ILE A 11 -7.43 5.80 -0.11
CA ILE A 11 -8.26 6.99 0.04
C ILE A 11 -7.37 8.20 -0.19
N LEU A 12 -7.81 9.08 -1.10
CA LEU A 12 -7.20 10.38 -1.35
C LEU A 12 -8.24 11.45 -1.06
N THR A 13 -7.88 12.43 -0.26
CA THR A 13 -8.79 13.54 0.07
C THR A 13 -8.44 14.78 -0.73
N ASP A 14 -9.42 15.65 -0.93
CA ASP A 14 -9.19 16.93 -1.61
C ASP A 14 -8.22 17.83 -0.83
N SER A 15 -8.08 17.61 0.47
CA SER A 15 -7.16 18.38 1.31
C SER A 15 -5.70 17.89 1.21
N GLY A 16 -5.42 16.89 0.38
CA GLY A 16 -4.05 16.42 0.19
C GLY A 16 -3.62 15.35 1.18
N ARG A 17 -4.57 14.63 1.76
CA ARG A 17 -4.28 13.52 2.67
C ARG A 17 -4.52 12.19 1.98
N TYR A 18 -3.74 11.18 2.33
CA TYR A 18 -3.95 9.82 1.83
C TYR A 18 -3.91 8.81 2.96
N SER A 19 -4.57 7.70 2.73
CA SER A 19 -4.49 6.50 3.57
C SER A 19 -4.57 5.28 2.67
N THR A 20 -3.74 4.29 2.91
CA THR A 20 -3.76 3.06 2.14
C THR A 20 -3.56 1.85 3.05
N GLN A 21 -4.31 0.81 2.77
CA GLN A 21 -4.15 -0.49 3.40
C GLN A 21 -4.11 -1.53 2.30
N LEU A 22 -3.13 -2.42 2.37
CA LEU A 22 -2.98 -3.53 1.45
C LEU A 22 -2.65 -4.77 2.23
N MET A 23 -3.24 -5.89 1.86
CA MET A 23 -2.91 -7.17 2.49
C MET A 23 -3.22 -8.31 1.53
N ARG A 24 -2.55 -9.44 1.76
CA ARG A 24 -2.89 -10.66 1.06
C ARG A 24 -4.28 -11.11 1.48
N SER A 25 -5.07 -11.54 0.51
CA SER A 25 -6.42 -12.05 0.79
C SER A 25 -6.39 -13.38 1.54
N ASP A 26 -5.26 -14.07 1.54
CA ASP A 26 -5.08 -15.39 2.11
C ASP A 26 -4.20 -15.40 3.37
N LEU A 27 -4.15 -14.29 4.11
CA LEU A 27 -3.41 -14.27 5.37
C LEU A 27 -3.93 -15.36 6.31
N PRO A 28 -3.05 -16.22 6.86
CA PRO A 28 -3.49 -17.28 7.75
C PRO A 28 -4.00 -16.72 9.07
N LYS A 29 -4.99 -17.42 9.63
CA LYS A 29 -5.51 -17.06 10.95
C LYS A 29 -4.53 -17.48 12.03
N PHE A 30 -4.51 -16.75 13.13
CA PHE A 30 -3.74 -17.15 14.32
C PHE A 30 -4.45 -18.31 15.00
N VAL A 31 -3.71 -19.37 15.29
CA VAL A 31 -4.27 -20.55 15.92
C VAL A 31 -4.83 -20.21 17.31
N SER A 32 -4.14 -19.33 18.05
CA SER A 32 -4.57 -18.91 19.39
C SER A 32 -5.81 -18.01 19.37
N ASN A 33 -6.18 -17.48 18.23
CA ASN A 33 -7.21 -16.43 18.10
C ASN A 33 -6.90 -15.21 18.97
N ASN A 34 -5.62 -14.97 19.24
CA ASN A 34 -5.14 -13.85 20.04
C ASN A 34 -3.92 -13.26 19.36
N ARG A 35 -4.03 -12.01 18.91
CA ARG A 35 -2.96 -11.33 18.17
C ARG A 35 -1.68 -11.18 19.00
N ALA A 36 -1.79 -11.16 20.33
CA ALA A 36 -0.63 -11.05 21.21
C ALA A 36 0.05 -12.39 21.45
N GLU A 37 -0.55 -13.49 21.03
CA GLU A 37 -0.06 -14.85 21.30
C GLU A 37 0.09 -15.65 20.00
N GLY A 38 0.77 -15.06 19.02
CA GLY A 38 1.07 -15.72 17.76
C GLY A 38 2.41 -16.42 17.77
N THR A 39 2.62 -17.29 16.80
CA THR A 39 3.94 -17.87 16.53
C THR A 39 4.79 -16.91 15.72
N PRO A 40 6.12 -17.08 15.69
CA PRO A 40 6.98 -16.26 14.83
C PRO A 40 6.57 -16.31 13.36
N GLU A 41 6.15 -17.47 12.86
CA GLU A 41 5.71 -17.63 11.48
C GLU A 41 4.43 -16.86 11.19
N GLU A 42 3.49 -16.85 12.15
CA GLU A 42 2.25 -16.10 12.03
C GLU A 42 2.53 -14.58 11.97
N TYR A 43 3.39 -14.09 12.82
CA TYR A 43 3.79 -12.68 12.81
C TYR A 43 4.53 -12.33 11.51
N LYS A 44 5.41 -13.19 11.06
CA LYS A 44 6.13 -12.97 9.80
C LYS A 44 5.17 -12.91 8.61
N ALA A 45 4.18 -13.78 8.56
CA ALA A 45 3.19 -13.79 7.50
C ALA A 45 2.44 -12.46 7.42
N VAL A 46 2.02 -11.92 8.56
CA VAL A 46 1.34 -10.63 8.63
C VAL A 46 2.28 -9.50 8.23
N ALA A 47 3.50 -9.49 8.74
CA ALA A 47 4.45 -8.42 8.46
C ALA A 47 4.82 -8.35 6.98
N LEU A 48 5.01 -9.49 6.32
CA LEU A 48 5.34 -9.55 4.90
C LEU A 48 4.11 -9.49 3.99
N GLY A 49 2.95 -9.85 4.50
CA GLY A 49 1.72 -9.95 3.72
C GLY A 49 0.78 -8.76 3.85
N SER A 50 1.18 -7.71 4.55
CA SER A 50 0.35 -6.53 4.70
C SER A 50 1.20 -5.28 4.81
N ILE A 51 0.64 -4.15 4.37
CA ILE A 51 1.25 -2.84 4.59
C ILE A 51 0.15 -1.80 4.70
N SER A 52 0.33 -0.87 5.63
CA SER A 52 -0.59 0.23 5.86
C SER A 52 0.22 1.49 6.06
N SER A 53 -0.23 2.58 5.48
CA SER A 53 0.43 3.87 5.66
C SER A 53 -0.56 5.01 5.46
N PHE A 54 -0.20 6.16 5.98
CA PHE A 54 -0.97 7.39 5.77
C PHE A 54 -0.04 8.59 5.80
N GLY A 55 -0.50 9.68 5.24
CA GLY A 55 0.25 10.92 5.20
C GLY A 55 -0.37 11.92 4.25
N THR A 56 0.48 12.64 3.55
CA THR A 56 0.09 13.66 2.58
C THR A 56 0.49 13.26 1.17
N TYR A 57 -0.18 13.85 0.19
CA TYR A 57 0.17 13.64 -1.20
C TYR A 57 0.02 14.93 -2.01
N THR A 58 0.78 15.01 -3.10
CA THR A 58 0.60 16.00 -4.15
C THR A 58 0.71 15.33 -5.50
N VAL A 59 0.03 15.87 -6.49
CA VAL A 59 0.07 15.35 -7.86
C VAL A 59 0.71 16.40 -8.75
N ASN A 60 1.68 16.00 -9.56
CA ASN A 60 2.23 16.82 -10.63
C ASN A 60 1.66 16.32 -11.95
N GLU A 61 0.72 17.06 -12.51
CA GLU A 61 0.05 16.66 -13.73
C GLU A 61 0.97 16.73 -14.96
N ALA A 62 1.92 17.64 -14.96
CA ALA A 62 2.85 17.79 -16.07
C ALA A 62 3.77 16.57 -16.21
N ASN A 63 4.23 16.05 -15.08
CA ASN A 63 5.16 14.91 -15.05
C ASN A 63 4.45 13.57 -14.87
N LYS A 64 3.13 13.58 -14.63
CA LYS A 64 2.37 12.36 -14.31
C LYS A 64 2.99 11.62 -13.14
N THR A 65 3.20 12.34 -12.04
CA THR A 65 3.76 11.76 -10.82
C THR A 65 2.91 12.10 -9.60
N LEU A 66 2.98 11.20 -8.62
CA LEU A 66 2.37 11.37 -7.30
C LEU A 66 3.51 11.39 -6.27
N THR A 67 3.56 12.45 -5.48
CA THR A 67 4.52 12.54 -4.38
C THR A 67 3.81 12.28 -3.07
N ILE A 68 4.30 11.31 -2.31
CA ILE A 68 3.75 10.90 -1.03
C ILE A 68 4.76 11.24 0.06
N ARG A 69 4.25 11.76 1.19
CA ARG A 69 5.05 11.94 2.38
C ARG A 69 4.41 11.12 3.50
N TYR A 70 5.18 10.20 4.04
CA TYR A 70 4.70 9.26 5.06
C TYR A 70 4.69 9.90 6.44
N GLU A 71 3.52 9.92 7.07
CA GLU A 71 3.39 10.29 8.49
C GLU A 71 3.41 9.04 9.38
N GLY A 72 2.88 7.94 8.88
CA GLY A 72 2.94 6.66 9.55
C GLY A 72 2.93 5.51 8.56
N SER A 73 3.57 4.42 8.91
CA SER A 73 3.65 3.23 8.07
C SER A 73 3.93 2.00 8.92
N THR A 74 3.34 0.87 8.54
CA THR A 74 3.68 -0.42 9.15
C THR A 74 5.08 -0.88 8.76
N PHE A 75 5.68 -0.31 7.72
CA PHE A 75 7.12 -0.40 7.49
C PHE A 75 7.76 0.86 8.09
N PRO A 76 8.30 0.78 9.31
CA PRO A 76 8.70 1.98 10.07
C PRO A 76 9.78 2.82 9.39
N ASN A 77 10.57 2.22 8.51
CA ASN A 77 11.62 2.92 7.78
C ASN A 77 11.09 4.03 6.88
N ARG A 78 9.80 4.00 6.53
CA ARG A 78 9.17 5.01 5.69
C ARG A 78 8.73 6.25 6.44
N LYS A 79 8.58 6.17 7.76
CA LYS A 79 8.08 7.30 8.54
C LYS A 79 8.96 8.54 8.34
N GLY A 80 8.35 9.65 7.95
CA GLY A 80 9.06 10.90 7.70
C GLY A 80 9.72 10.97 6.32
N ALA A 81 9.72 9.90 5.56
CA ALA A 81 10.28 9.88 4.22
C ALA A 81 9.27 10.39 3.19
N GLY A 82 9.76 10.73 2.01
CA GLY A 82 8.94 11.09 0.86
C GLY A 82 9.32 10.23 -0.34
N GLU A 83 8.34 9.93 -1.17
CA GLU A 83 8.55 9.18 -2.40
C GLU A 83 7.75 9.80 -3.54
N THR A 84 8.34 9.80 -4.75
CA THR A 84 7.65 10.23 -5.96
C THR A 84 7.46 9.02 -6.85
N ARG A 85 6.23 8.78 -7.28
CA ARG A 85 5.86 7.60 -8.06
C ARG A 85 5.18 8.00 -9.37
N PRO A 86 5.57 7.38 -10.49
CA PRO A 86 4.83 7.57 -11.74
C PRO A 86 3.40 7.08 -11.61
N ILE A 87 2.46 7.80 -12.21
CA ILE A 87 1.05 7.40 -12.23
C ILE A 87 0.50 7.45 -13.63
N VAL A 88 -0.53 6.63 -13.87
CA VAL A 88 -1.34 6.67 -15.08
C VAL A 88 -2.80 6.66 -14.64
N ILE A 89 -3.59 7.56 -15.20
CA ILE A 89 -5.02 7.62 -14.95
C ILE A 89 -5.74 7.29 -16.24
N GLU A 90 -6.54 6.23 -16.24
CA GLU A 90 -7.34 5.81 -17.38
C GLU A 90 -8.78 5.59 -16.93
N GLY A 91 -9.69 6.51 -17.34
CA GLY A 91 -11.06 6.43 -16.88
C GLY A 91 -11.15 6.59 -15.37
N ASP A 92 -11.65 5.55 -14.71
CA ASP A 92 -11.78 5.50 -13.26
C ASP A 92 -10.67 4.68 -12.59
N GLU A 93 -9.62 4.32 -13.34
CA GLU A 93 -8.51 3.54 -12.82
C GLU A 93 -7.28 4.40 -12.64
N LEU A 94 -6.65 4.29 -11.47
CA LEU A 94 -5.38 4.91 -11.14
C LEU A 94 -4.33 3.83 -10.99
N ARG A 95 -3.26 3.92 -11.78
CA ARG A 95 -2.12 2.99 -11.69
C ARG A 95 -0.93 3.72 -11.10
N ILE A 96 -0.35 3.15 -10.07
CA ILE A 96 0.82 3.69 -9.38
C ILE A 96 1.95 2.68 -9.50
N THR A 97 3.08 3.11 -10.05
CA THR A 97 4.29 2.29 -10.08
C THR A 97 5.14 2.65 -8.87
N ASN A 98 5.51 1.64 -8.08
CA ASN A 98 6.40 1.85 -6.94
C ASN A 98 7.83 1.53 -7.35
N PRO A 99 8.71 2.53 -7.53
CA PRO A 99 10.09 2.28 -7.94
C PRO A 99 10.96 1.69 -6.83
N ALA A 100 10.53 1.80 -5.56
CA ALA A 100 11.30 1.33 -4.42
C ALA A 100 10.39 0.63 -3.40
N PRO A 101 9.81 -0.51 -3.76
CA PRO A 101 8.88 -1.21 -2.87
C PRO A 101 9.61 -1.79 -1.66
N SER A 102 8.87 -1.95 -0.55
CA SER A 102 9.41 -2.54 0.66
C SER A 102 9.67 -4.05 0.50
N VAL A 103 8.88 -4.72 -0.33
CA VAL A 103 8.99 -6.16 -0.62
C VAL A 103 8.73 -6.39 -2.10
N GLY A 104 9.76 -6.72 -2.85
CA GLY A 104 9.65 -6.94 -4.29
C GLY A 104 9.32 -5.66 -5.05
N GLY A 105 9.18 -5.75 -6.35
CA GLY A 105 8.78 -4.64 -7.20
C GLY A 105 7.35 -4.77 -7.66
N GLY A 106 6.79 -3.72 -8.26
CA GLY A 106 5.50 -3.92 -8.85
C GLY A 106 4.69 -2.68 -9.17
N LEU A 107 3.53 -2.98 -9.72
CA LEU A 107 2.53 -2.04 -10.17
C LEU A 107 1.25 -2.28 -9.38
N LEU A 108 0.67 -1.21 -8.87
CA LEU A 108 -0.65 -1.25 -8.25
C LEU A 108 -1.65 -0.49 -9.10
N SER A 109 -2.82 -1.07 -9.26
CA SER A 109 -3.95 -0.42 -9.90
C SER A 109 -5.07 -0.22 -8.89
N TRP A 110 -5.67 0.96 -8.94
CA TRP A 110 -6.80 1.33 -8.09
C TRP A 110 -7.95 1.78 -8.96
N SER A 111 -9.12 1.23 -8.77
CA SER A 111 -10.32 1.70 -9.46
C SER A 111 -11.10 2.68 -8.59
N THR A 112 -12.09 3.32 -9.18
CA THR A 112 -13.01 4.18 -8.44
C THR A 112 -13.65 3.38 -7.30
N GLY A 113 -13.65 3.92 -6.11
CA GLY A 113 -13.96 3.20 -4.89
C GLY A 113 -12.70 2.73 -4.17
N ALA A 114 -11.53 2.95 -4.78
CA ALA A 114 -10.20 2.81 -4.19
C ALA A 114 -9.85 1.40 -3.74
N GLN A 115 -10.34 0.38 -4.43
CA GLN A 115 -9.97 -1.00 -4.18
C GLN A 115 -8.84 -1.41 -5.11
N SER A 116 -7.79 -2.03 -4.57
CA SER A 116 -6.65 -2.47 -5.37
C SER A 116 -7.02 -3.68 -6.23
N SER A 117 -6.33 -3.83 -7.37
CA SER A 117 -6.51 -4.96 -8.26
C SER A 117 -5.15 -5.49 -8.71
N GLY A 118 -4.64 -6.46 -8.00
CA GLY A 118 -3.42 -7.15 -8.38
C GLY A 118 -2.12 -6.36 -8.17
N GLY A 119 -1.02 -6.93 -8.59
CA GLY A 119 0.29 -6.34 -8.47
C GLY A 119 0.97 -6.62 -7.13
N THR A 120 2.13 -5.98 -6.93
CA THR A 120 2.88 -6.01 -5.67
C THR A 120 3.26 -4.59 -5.28
N THR A 121 3.58 -4.38 -4.02
CA THR A 121 4.02 -3.06 -3.58
C THR A 121 5.35 -3.05 -2.88
#